data_b0724475adcdeea39858a21c231bf752
#
_entry.id   b0724475adcdeea39858a21c231bf752
#
_cell.length_a   1.000
_cell.length_b   1.000
_cell.length_c   1.000
_cell.angle_alpha   90.00
_cell.angle_beta   90.00
_cell.angle_gamma   90.00
#
_symmetry.space_group_name_H-M   'P 1'
#
loop_
_entity.id
_entity.type
_entity.pdbx_description
1 polymer ?
#
loop_
_entity_poly.entity_id
_entity_poly.type
_entity_poly.pdbx_seq_one_letter_code
_entity_poly.pdbx_strand_id
1 'polypeptide(L)'
;MTIKFGTDGIRGPVESKITPEVCLRIGHAAGVVLKEMGCETVLIGKDTRVSGYMLESALQAGFIAAGVNVRLLGPLPTPGVAYLTRSLRNQFGLVISASHNNYLDNGIKLFAGTGEKISKDAEKKIENLLAGDLKPVKTVELGKAQRFDESGDRYIEFCKSTVPPDVSFESLRVVLDCANGACYKVSPSILRELGAEVISIGTKPDGYNINHECGSTHPEKVQEEVIKQRADFGIALDGDGDRVVLIDRKGNILDGDDIMYILAYANP
;
A
#
# COMPACT_ATOMS: atom_id res chain seq x y z
N MET A 1 14.25 -21.34 10.07
CA MET A 1 12.99 -21.08 9.34
C MET A 1 13.34 -20.50 7.98
N THR A 2 12.95 -21.13 6.88
CA THR A 2 13.30 -20.62 5.53
C THR A 2 12.26 -19.64 5.06
N ILE A 3 12.58 -18.36 5.07
CA ILE A 3 11.72 -17.28 4.56
C ILE A 3 11.99 -17.15 3.07
N LYS A 4 10.93 -17.15 2.25
CA LYS A 4 11.03 -17.01 0.79
C LYS A 4 10.05 -15.95 0.31
N PHE A 5 10.47 -15.19 -0.69
CA PHE A 5 9.59 -14.29 -1.43
C PHE A 5 8.64 -15.09 -2.33
N GLY A 6 7.34 -14.83 -2.19
CA GLY A 6 6.32 -15.30 -3.10
C GLY A 6 6.08 -14.32 -4.26
N THR A 7 5.00 -14.54 -5.02
CA THR A 7 4.59 -13.66 -6.12
C THR A 7 4.38 -12.22 -5.63
N ASP A 8 3.80 -12.06 -4.44
CA ASP A 8 3.44 -10.77 -3.83
C ASP A 8 4.23 -10.44 -2.56
N GLY A 9 5.52 -10.72 -2.55
CA GLY A 9 6.36 -10.50 -1.38
C GLY A 9 6.32 -11.66 -0.38
N ILE A 10 6.56 -11.36 0.89
CA ILE A 10 6.49 -12.34 1.99
C ILE A 10 5.17 -12.08 2.73
N ARG A 11 4.27 -13.08 2.82
CA ARG A 11 2.98 -12.97 3.50
C ARG A 11 2.72 -14.14 4.43
N GLY A 12 1.95 -13.91 5.47
CA GLY A 12 1.43 -14.95 6.35
C GLY A 12 1.01 -14.45 7.73
N PRO A 13 0.64 -15.38 8.63
CA PRO A 13 0.22 -15.07 9.98
C PRO A 13 1.33 -14.33 10.77
N VAL A 14 0.94 -13.29 11.48
CA VAL A 14 1.87 -12.47 12.26
C VAL A 14 2.49 -13.24 13.42
N GLU A 15 1.73 -14.17 14.03
CA GLU A 15 2.16 -14.96 15.17
C GLU A 15 3.25 -15.98 14.85
N SER A 16 3.39 -16.39 13.59
CA SER A 16 4.25 -17.52 13.23
C SER A 16 5.20 -17.26 12.06
N LYS A 17 4.84 -16.40 11.11
CA LYS A 17 5.62 -16.19 9.88
C LYS A 17 6.17 -14.77 9.75
N ILE A 18 5.36 -13.76 10.01
CA ILE A 18 5.75 -12.34 9.89
C ILE A 18 5.96 -11.75 11.29
N THR A 19 6.88 -12.36 12.04
CA THR A 19 7.19 -11.93 13.42
C THR A 19 8.09 -10.69 13.43
N PRO A 20 8.17 -9.95 14.55
CA PRO A 20 9.08 -8.82 14.69
C PRO A 20 10.56 -9.20 14.45
N GLU A 21 10.99 -10.38 14.89
CA GLU A 21 12.34 -10.85 14.65
C GLU A 21 12.60 -11.07 13.17
N VAL A 22 11.65 -11.69 12.46
CA VAL A 22 11.72 -11.89 11.01
C VAL A 22 11.79 -10.55 10.30
N CYS A 23 10.98 -9.58 10.69
CA CYS A 23 10.96 -8.23 10.10
C CYS A 23 12.28 -7.48 10.35
N LEU A 24 12.85 -7.57 11.55
CA LEU A 24 14.17 -7.01 11.85
C LEU A 24 15.24 -7.57 10.89
N ARG A 25 15.26 -8.90 10.72
CA ARG A 25 16.19 -9.57 9.80
C ARG A 25 15.95 -9.18 8.35
N ILE A 26 14.70 -9.11 7.90
CA ILE A 26 14.34 -8.65 6.54
C ILE A 26 14.83 -7.21 6.33
N GLY A 27 14.56 -6.31 7.28
CA GLY A 27 15.00 -4.92 7.18
C GLY A 27 16.52 -4.81 7.06
N HIS A 28 17.27 -5.57 7.86
CA HIS A 28 18.74 -5.59 7.77
C HIS A 28 19.24 -6.18 6.45
N ALA A 29 18.77 -7.37 6.07
CA ALA A 29 19.21 -8.05 4.84
C ALA A 29 18.85 -7.23 3.59
N ALA A 30 17.63 -6.68 3.54
CA ALA A 30 17.22 -5.78 2.47
C ALA A 30 18.09 -4.51 2.46
N GLY A 31 18.35 -3.92 3.63
CA GLY A 31 19.20 -2.73 3.74
C GLY A 31 20.60 -2.95 3.19
N VAL A 32 21.23 -4.11 3.46
CA VAL A 32 22.55 -4.47 2.89
C VAL A 32 22.47 -4.53 1.37
N VAL A 33 21.49 -5.25 0.81
CA VAL A 33 21.32 -5.38 -0.65
C VAL A 33 21.02 -4.03 -1.31
N LEU A 34 20.15 -3.22 -0.71
CA LEU A 34 19.80 -1.90 -1.24
C LEU A 34 21.00 -0.94 -1.25
N LYS A 35 21.85 -1.02 -0.23
CA LYS A 35 23.07 -0.21 -0.14
C LYS A 35 24.08 -0.59 -1.23
N GLU A 36 24.22 -1.90 -1.54
CA GLU A 36 25.00 -2.38 -2.68
C GLU A 36 24.48 -1.86 -4.03
N MET A 37 23.16 -1.59 -4.11
CA MET A 37 22.51 -1.01 -5.30
C MET A 37 22.58 0.52 -5.33
N GLY A 38 23.32 1.15 -4.39
CA GLY A 38 23.49 2.61 -4.33
C GLY A 38 22.29 3.35 -3.70
N CYS A 39 21.41 2.65 -2.98
CA CYS A 39 20.29 3.27 -2.29
C CYS A 39 20.67 3.64 -0.86
N GLU A 40 20.35 4.86 -0.46
CA GLU A 40 20.61 5.38 0.90
C GLU A 40 19.34 5.50 1.76
N THR A 41 18.16 5.38 1.16
CA THR A 41 16.90 5.63 1.87
C THR A 41 15.80 4.66 1.41
N VAL A 42 15.06 4.11 2.38
CA VAL A 42 13.84 3.32 2.13
C VAL A 42 12.61 4.10 2.60
N LEU A 43 11.55 4.07 1.78
CA LEU A 43 10.22 4.57 2.13
C LEU A 43 9.40 3.41 2.68
N ILE A 44 8.84 3.53 3.88
CA ILE A 44 7.99 2.50 4.49
C ILE A 44 6.57 3.02 4.60
N GLY A 45 5.66 2.43 3.82
CA GLY A 45 4.23 2.59 3.95
C GLY A 45 3.59 1.34 4.55
N LYS A 46 2.36 1.46 5.04
CA LYS A 46 1.60 0.36 5.62
C LYS A 46 0.12 0.52 5.40
N ASP A 47 -0.63 -0.57 5.56
CA ASP A 47 -2.07 -0.51 5.73
C ASP A 47 -2.45 -0.22 7.20
N THR A 48 -3.69 -0.44 7.55
CA THR A 48 -4.24 -0.05 8.86
C THR A 48 -4.20 -1.14 9.91
N ARG A 49 -3.64 -2.32 9.63
CA ARG A 49 -3.55 -3.45 10.55
C ARG A 49 -2.81 -3.07 11.82
N VAL A 50 -3.31 -3.51 12.98
CA VAL A 50 -2.68 -3.26 14.29
C VAL A 50 -1.23 -3.75 14.33
N SER A 51 -0.94 -4.90 13.71
CA SER A 51 0.41 -5.45 13.63
C SER A 51 1.39 -4.57 12.84
N GLY A 52 0.89 -3.70 11.95
CA GLY A 52 1.70 -2.79 11.14
C GLY A 52 2.62 -1.90 11.99
N TYR A 53 2.20 -1.46 13.17
CA TYR A 53 3.02 -0.62 14.06
C TYR A 53 4.25 -1.36 14.58
N MET A 54 4.06 -2.59 15.04
CA MET A 54 5.13 -3.44 15.54
C MET A 54 6.11 -3.81 14.42
N LEU A 55 5.59 -4.23 13.28
CA LEU A 55 6.40 -4.68 12.13
C LEU A 55 7.18 -3.52 11.51
N GLU A 56 6.58 -2.31 11.43
CA GLU A 56 7.26 -1.08 10.98
C GLU A 56 8.47 -0.76 11.87
N SER A 57 8.30 -0.83 13.19
CA SER A 57 9.38 -0.58 14.14
C SER A 57 10.53 -1.58 14.01
N ALA A 58 10.22 -2.84 13.81
CA ALA A 58 11.21 -3.90 13.61
C ALA A 58 11.98 -3.74 12.29
N LEU A 59 11.27 -3.50 11.18
CA LEU A 59 11.87 -3.23 9.86
C LEU A 59 12.77 -2.00 9.91
N GLN A 60 12.28 -0.90 10.52
CA GLN A 60 13.03 0.33 10.71
C GLN A 60 14.36 0.06 11.43
N ALA A 61 14.34 -0.67 12.55
CA ALA A 61 15.56 -1.02 13.29
C ALA A 61 16.53 -1.81 12.41
N GLY A 62 16.05 -2.74 11.60
CA GLY A 62 16.86 -3.51 10.67
C GLY A 62 17.55 -2.65 9.61
N PHE A 63 16.82 -1.76 8.95
CA PHE A 63 17.37 -0.85 7.95
C PHE A 63 18.41 0.11 8.54
N ILE A 64 18.12 0.69 9.71
CA ILE A 64 19.05 1.56 10.44
C ILE A 64 20.34 0.82 10.76
N ALA A 65 20.24 -0.43 11.24
CA ALA A 65 21.40 -1.27 11.55
C ALA A 65 22.24 -1.60 10.31
N ALA A 66 21.64 -1.64 9.11
CA ALA A 66 22.34 -1.81 7.83
C ALA A 66 22.92 -0.48 7.28
N GLY A 67 22.68 0.65 7.95
CA GLY A 67 23.16 1.97 7.51
C GLY A 67 22.28 2.61 6.44
N VAL A 68 21.00 2.27 6.38
CA VAL A 68 20.01 2.84 5.45
C VAL A 68 19.06 3.76 6.21
N ASN A 69 18.82 4.95 5.67
CA ASN A 69 17.83 5.88 6.21
C ASN A 69 16.41 5.37 5.96
N VAL A 70 15.49 5.74 6.84
CA VAL A 70 14.08 5.32 6.75
C VAL A 70 13.19 6.55 6.74
N ARG A 71 12.25 6.59 5.79
CA ARG A 71 11.14 7.55 5.78
C ARG A 71 9.83 6.81 6.02
N LEU A 72 9.15 7.14 7.10
CA LEU A 72 7.87 6.55 7.49
C LEU A 72 6.74 7.34 6.85
N LEU A 73 5.98 6.70 5.94
CA LEU A 73 4.89 7.32 5.20
C LEU A 73 3.55 7.24 5.96
N GLY A 74 3.47 6.35 6.97
CA GLY A 74 2.21 6.02 7.62
C GLY A 74 1.29 5.16 6.74
N PRO A 75 -0.02 5.15 7.04
CA PRO A 75 -1.00 4.45 6.20
C PRO A 75 -1.11 5.12 4.83
N LEU A 76 -0.67 4.40 3.79
CA LEU A 76 -0.68 4.85 2.40
C LEU A 76 -0.90 3.65 1.48
N PRO A 77 -1.75 3.76 0.43
CA PRO A 77 -1.97 2.68 -0.52
C PRO A 77 -0.69 2.18 -1.18
N THR A 78 -0.64 0.88 -1.49
CA THR A 78 0.49 0.26 -2.20
C THR A 78 0.90 1.05 -3.46
N PRO A 79 -0.02 1.46 -4.35
CA PRO A 79 0.34 2.28 -5.51
C PRO A 79 0.89 3.67 -5.12
N GLY A 80 0.48 4.23 -3.98
CA GLY A 80 1.01 5.49 -3.45
C GLY A 80 2.48 5.36 -3.03
N VAL A 81 2.84 4.26 -2.37
CA VAL A 81 4.24 3.97 -2.02
C VAL A 81 5.08 3.76 -3.27
N ALA A 82 4.59 2.98 -4.24
CA ALA A 82 5.27 2.76 -5.52
C ALA A 82 5.51 4.08 -6.28
N TYR A 83 4.49 4.94 -6.34
CA TYR A 83 4.60 6.27 -6.94
C TYR A 83 5.66 7.14 -6.25
N LEU A 84 5.61 7.25 -4.92
CA LEU A 84 6.59 8.05 -4.17
C LEU A 84 8.01 7.51 -4.32
N THR A 85 8.18 6.20 -4.35
CA THR A 85 9.47 5.56 -4.59
C THR A 85 10.07 5.98 -5.92
N ARG A 86 9.25 6.02 -6.98
CA ARG A 86 9.68 6.48 -8.31
C ARG A 86 9.94 7.99 -8.35
N SER A 87 9.06 8.80 -7.72
CA SER A 87 9.11 10.26 -7.82
C SER A 87 10.27 10.87 -7.02
N LEU A 88 10.65 10.25 -5.90
CA LEU A 88 11.69 10.73 -4.98
C LEU A 88 13.07 10.11 -5.26
N ARG A 89 13.43 9.83 -6.47
CA ARG A 89 14.72 9.31 -6.98
C ARG A 89 15.69 8.73 -5.93
N ASN A 90 16.43 7.68 -6.30
CA ASN A 90 17.42 7.00 -5.45
C ASN A 90 16.88 6.46 -4.12
N GLN A 91 15.62 6.07 -4.10
CA GLN A 91 14.98 5.48 -2.93
C GLN A 91 14.37 4.13 -3.31
N PHE A 92 14.14 3.29 -2.30
CA PHE A 92 13.37 2.06 -2.42
C PHE A 92 12.09 2.18 -1.62
N GLY A 93 11.09 1.43 -2.00
CA GLY A 93 9.81 1.37 -1.31
C GLY A 93 9.62 0.05 -0.59
N LEU A 94 8.96 0.10 0.55
CA LEU A 94 8.49 -1.05 1.28
C LEU A 94 7.05 -0.81 1.73
N VAL A 95 6.19 -1.81 1.51
CA VAL A 95 4.82 -1.81 2.01
C VAL A 95 4.62 -2.95 2.99
N ILE A 96 4.04 -2.62 4.14
CA ILE A 96 3.61 -3.58 5.16
C ILE A 96 2.11 -3.79 4.97
N SER A 97 1.73 -4.87 4.30
CA SER A 97 0.34 -5.22 4.03
C SER A 97 0.19 -6.67 3.58
N ALA A 98 -0.95 -7.26 3.89
CA ALA A 98 -1.42 -8.51 3.30
C ALA A 98 -2.61 -8.31 2.34
N SER A 99 -2.77 -7.10 1.77
CA SER A 99 -3.79 -6.73 0.79
C SER A 99 -5.21 -7.06 1.30
N HIS A 100 -5.93 -7.98 0.64
CA HIS A 100 -7.32 -8.33 0.95
C HIS A 100 -7.49 -9.36 2.08
N ASN A 101 -6.41 -9.87 2.68
CA ASN A 101 -6.52 -10.79 3.81
C ASN A 101 -7.11 -10.09 5.05
N ASN A 102 -7.57 -10.88 6.03
CA ASN A 102 -7.98 -10.34 7.32
C ASN A 102 -6.79 -9.78 8.13
N TYR A 103 -7.04 -9.19 9.28
CA TYR A 103 -6.02 -8.52 10.12
C TYR A 103 -4.99 -9.46 10.76
N LEU A 104 -5.26 -10.77 10.83
CA LEU A 104 -4.35 -11.78 11.43
C LEU A 104 -3.09 -12.00 10.58
N ASP A 105 -3.21 -11.77 9.27
CA ASP A 105 -2.10 -11.83 8.35
C ASP A 105 -1.45 -10.46 8.17
N ASN A 106 -0.16 -10.47 7.81
CA ASN A 106 0.53 -9.30 7.28
C ASN A 106 1.55 -9.73 6.23
N GLY A 107 2.20 -8.77 5.58
CA GLY A 107 3.17 -9.06 4.55
C GLY A 107 4.13 -7.90 4.31
N ILE A 108 5.16 -8.19 3.53
CA ILE A 108 6.20 -7.23 3.16
C ILE A 108 6.40 -7.30 1.66
N LYS A 109 6.16 -6.18 0.97
CA LYS A 109 6.43 -5.99 -0.46
C LYS A 109 7.58 -4.98 -0.60
N LEU A 110 8.54 -5.25 -1.47
CA LEU A 110 9.67 -4.34 -1.76
C LEU A 110 9.58 -3.83 -3.20
N PHE A 111 9.83 -2.53 -3.35
CA PHE A 111 9.80 -1.82 -4.63
C PHE A 111 11.17 -1.21 -4.93
N ALA A 112 11.62 -1.39 -6.16
CA ALA A 112 12.82 -0.73 -6.68
C ALA A 112 12.57 0.77 -6.91
N GLY A 113 13.61 1.54 -7.13
CA GLY A 113 13.53 2.98 -7.42
C GLY A 113 12.70 3.36 -8.64
N THR A 114 12.34 2.39 -9.48
CA THR A 114 11.38 2.54 -10.59
C THR A 114 9.92 2.54 -10.14
N GLY A 115 9.64 2.16 -8.89
CA GLY A 115 8.29 1.91 -8.38
C GLY A 115 7.76 0.50 -8.71
N GLU A 116 8.54 -0.32 -9.37
CA GLU A 116 8.21 -1.71 -9.67
C GLU A 116 8.71 -2.64 -8.55
N LYS A 117 8.18 -3.85 -8.50
CA LYS A 117 8.67 -4.89 -7.58
C LYS A 117 10.18 -5.12 -7.78
N ILE A 118 10.93 -5.36 -6.70
CA ILE A 118 12.35 -5.68 -6.80
C ILE A 118 12.59 -6.93 -7.64
N SER A 119 13.77 -7.01 -8.27
CA SER A 119 14.14 -8.13 -9.14
C SER A 119 14.25 -9.45 -8.36
N LYS A 120 14.03 -10.56 -9.04
CA LYS A 120 14.22 -11.92 -8.48
C LYS A 120 15.63 -12.15 -7.94
N ASP A 121 16.64 -11.53 -8.54
CA ASP A 121 18.03 -11.63 -8.06
C ASP A 121 18.21 -10.87 -6.74
N ALA A 122 17.58 -9.70 -6.57
CA ALA A 122 17.57 -8.97 -5.31
C ALA A 122 16.82 -9.75 -4.22
N GLU A 123 15.64 -10.35 -4.54
CA GLU A 123 14.92 -11.23 -3.63
C GLU A 123 15.80 -12.38 -3.14
N LYS A 124 16.49 -13.10 -4.04
CA LYS A 124 17.40 -14.19 -3.70
C LYS A 124 18.59 -13.76 -2.84
N LYS A 125 19.18 -12.60 -3.12
CA LYS A 125 20.27 -12.04 -2.30
C LYS A 125 19.78 -11.78 -0.86
N ILE A 126 18.61 -11.17 -0.71
CA ILE A 126 17.99 -10.93 0.60
C ILE A 126 17.75 -12.27 1.31
N GLU A 127 17.12 -13.26 0.65
CA GLU A 127 16.87 -14.58 1.22
C GLU A 127 18.15 -15.26 1.74
N ASN A 128 19.25 -15.17 1.00
CA ASN A 128 20.53 -15.74 1.40
C ASN A 128 21.11 -15.07 2.66
N LEU A 129 20.91 -13.77 2.81
CA LEU A 129 21.38 -13.01 3.99
C LEU A 129 20.52 -13.23 5.23
N LEU A 130 19.26 -13.67 5.09
CA LEU A 130 18.36 -13.89 6.24
C LEU A 130 18.84 -14.98 7.20
N ALA A 131 19.61 -15.95 6.71
CA ALA A 131 20.19 -17.03 7.52
C ALA A 131 21.46 -16.63 8.29
N GLY A 132 22.07 -15.48 7.92
CA GLY A 132 23.31 -15.00 8.50
C GLY A 132 23.12 -14.26 9.84
N ASP A 133 24.23 -13.87 10.44
CA ASP A 133 24.24 -13.02 11.63
C ASP A 133 23.84 -11.59 11.27
N LEU A 134 22.95 -11.00 12.05
CA LEU A 134 22.64 -9.59 11.99
C LEU A 134 23.76 -8.80 12.65
N LYS A 135 24.62 -8.16 11.85
CA LYS A 135 25.72 -7.32 12.34
C LYS A 135 25.47 -5.87 11.94
N PRO A 136 25.24 -4.96 12.90
CA PRO A 136 25.07 -3.55 12.57
C PRO A 136 26.38 -2.98 12.03
N VAL A 137 26.27 -1.98 11.15
CA VAL A 137 27.40 -1.17 10.72
C VAL A 137 27.98 -0.36 11.88
N LYS A 138 29.13 0.28 11.68
CA LYS A 138 29.71 1.17 12.72
C LYS A 138 28.71 2.27 13.10
N THR A 139 28.77 2.71 14.35
CA THR A 139 27.83 3.72 14.89
C THR A 139 27.74 4.98 14.04
N VAL A 140 28.85 5.41 13.44
CA VAL A 140 28.90 6.62 12.55
C VAL A 140 28.21 6.40 11.20
N GLU A 141 27.93 5.16 10.84
CA GLU A 141 27.31 4.76 9.56
C GLU A 141 25.84 4.36 9.72
N LEU A 142 25.30 4.37 10.96
CA LEU A 142 23.91 4.03 11.20
C LEU A 142 22.98 4.97 10.45
N GLY A 143 21.90 4.41 9.89
CA GLY A 143 20.83 5.18 9.27
C GLY A 143 20.03 5.99 10.27
N LYS A 144 19.16 6.87 9.79
CA LYS A 144 18.22 7.67 10.58
C LYS A 144 16.80 7.44 10.10
N ALA A 145 15.84 7.43 11.02
CA ALA A 145 14.43 7.40 10.68
C ALA A 145 13.81 8.79 10.87
N GLN A 146 12.88 9.12 9.98
CA GLN A 146 12.05 10.33 10.07
C GLN A 146 10.65 10.06 9.50
N ARG A 147 9.66 10.81 9.96
CA ARG A 147 8.34 10.82 9.34
C ARG A 147 8.36 11.63 8.06
N PHE A 148 7.52 11.25 7.12
CA PHE A 148 7.30 11.97 5.87
C PHE A 148 5.81 12.30 5.76
N ASP A 149 5.42 13.37 6.45
CA ASP A 149 4.01 13.71 6.69
C ASP A 149 3.28 14.13 5.41
N GLU A 150 4.00 14.65 4.39
CA GLU A 150 3.42 15.08 3.11
C GLU A 150 3.15 13.92 2.13
N SER A 151 3.34 12.68 2.54
CA SER A 151 3.21 11.50 1.68
C SER A 151 1.81 11.35 1.07
N GLY A 152 0.77 11.57 1.89
CA GLY A 152 -0.62 11.51 1.46
C GLY A 152 -0.96 12.60 0.46
N ASP A 153 -0.59 13.84 0.75
CA ASP A 153 -0.90 15.00 -0.09
C ASP A 153 -0.22 14.88 -1.47
N ARG A 154 1.03 14.42 -1.52
CA ARG A 154 1.73 14.16 -2.79
C ARG A 154 1.05 13.10 -3.63
N TYR A 155 0.51 12.05 -3.00
CA TYR A 155 -0.22 11.02 -3.71
C TYR A 155 -1.60 11.51 -4.18
N ILE A 156 -2.30 12.31 -3.38
CA ILE A 156 -3.56 12.95 -3.77
C ILE A 156 -3.35 13.82 -5.02
N GLU A 157 -2.35 14.71 -4.99
CA GLU A 157 -2.03 15.58 -6.14
C GLU A 157 -1.67 14.78 -7.38
N PHE A 158 -0.90 13.70 -7.23
CA PHE A 158 -0.61 12.81 -8.35
C PHE A 158 -1.87 12.20 -8.95
N CYS A 159 -2.75 11.63 -8.12
CA CYS A 159 -3.99 11.02 -8.62
C CYS A 159 -4.87 12.05 -9.33
N LYS A 160 -5.02 13.24 -8.79
CA LYS A 160 -5.77 14.33 -9.42
C LYS A 160 -5.17 14.71 -10.78
N SER A 161 -3.83 14.75 -10.88
CA SER A 161 -3.14 15.10 -12.12
C SER A 161 -3.31 14.08 -13.25
N THR A 162 -3.80 12.87 -12.96
CA THR A 162 -4.12 11.86 -13.99
C THR A 162 -5.49 12.08 -14.66
N VAL A 163 -6.33 12.93 -14.07
CA VAL A 163 -7.63 13.27 -14.63
C VAL A 163 -7.44 14.40 -15.65
N PRO A 164 -7.95 14.26 -16.90
CA PRO A 164 -7.88 15.32 -17.88
C PRO A 164 -8.51 16.63 -17.38
N PRO A 165 -7.93 17.82 -17.69
CA PRO A 165 -8.40 19.09 -17.14
C PRO A 165 -9.82 19.49 -17.55
N ASP A 166 -10.35 18.92 -18.61
CA ASP A 166 -11.70 19.11 -19.12
C ASP A 166 -12.74 18.17 -18.52
N VAL A 167 -12.29 17.22 -17.67
CA VAL A 167 -13.17 16.29 -16.94
C VAL A 167 -13.45 16.83 -15.55
N SER A 168 -14.73 17.08 -15.24
CA SER A 168 -15.21 17.48 -13.92
C SER A 168 -16.01 16.37 -13.26
N PHE A 169 -15.83 16.21 -11.96
CA PHE A 169 -16.63 15.30 -11.14
C PHE A 169 -17.75 16.05 -10.41
N GLU A 170 -17.92 17.34 -10.66
CA GLU A 170 -19.06 18.11 -10.16
C GLU A 170 -20.37 17.44 -10.57
N SER A 171 -21.35 17.41 -9.69
CA SER A 171 -22.61 16.70 -9.84
C SER A 171 -22.58 15.16 -9.82
N LEU A 172 -21.42 14.53 -9.76
CA LEU A 172 -21.34 13.10 -9.53
C LEU A 172 -21.48 12.76 -8.05
N ARG A 173 -22.36 11.83 -7.73
CA ARG A 173 -22.48 11.24 -6.39
C ARG A 173 -21.86 9.86 -6.40
N VAL A 174 -20.84 9.64 -5.57
CA VAL A 174 -20.05 8.41 -5.54
C VAL A 174 -20.11 7.76 -4.17
N VAL A 175 -20.42 6.48 -4.10
CA VAL A 175 -20.20 5.66 -2.90
C VAL A 175 -18.80 5.07 -2.99
N LEU A 176 -18.00 5.29 -1.94
CA LEU A 176 -16.61 4.83 -1.88
C LEU A 176 -16.40 3.99 -0.62
N ASP A 177 -16.04 2.71 -0.81
CA ASP A 177 -15.61 1.82 0.26
C ASP A 177 -14.08 1.69 0.26
N CYS A 178 -13.46 2.11 1.35
CA CYS A 178 -12.01 2.03 1.56
C CYS A 178 -11.59 0.79 2.36
N ALA A 179 -12.46 -0.19 2.57
CA ALA A 179 -12.18 -1.44 3.28
C ALA A 179 -11.56 -1.27 4.68
N ASN A 180 -11.76 -0.12 5.35
CA ASN A 180 -11.00 0.30 6.53
C ASN A 180 -9.47 0.16 6.35
N GLY A 181 -8.99 0.22 5.11
CA GLY A 181 -7.61 0.02 4.69
C GLY A 181 -6.84 1.31 4.46
N ALA A 182 -5.71 1.20 3.78
CA ALA A 182 -4.75 2.28 3.55
C ALA A 182 -5.33 3.49 2.80
N CYS A 183 -6.40 3.28 2.04
CA CYS A 183 -7.09 4.30 1.26
C CYS A 183 -8.01 5.23 2.06
N TYR A 184 -8.25 4.95 3.34
CA TYR A 184 -9.30 5.59 4.15
C TYR A 184 -9.26 7.12 4.22
N LYS A 185 -8.09 7.73 4.05
CA LYS A 185 -7.91 9.19 4.00
C LYS A 185 -7.78 9.70 2.57
N VAL A 186 -6.85 9.12 1.81
CA VAL A 186 -6.47 9.70 0.51
C VAL A 186 -7.56 9.56 -0.55
N SER A 187 -8.23 8.40 -0.66
CA SER A 187 -9.23 8.20 -1.72
C SER A 187 -10.47 9.08 -1.59
N PRO A 188 -11.07 9.27 -0.38
CA PRO A 188 -12.13 10.25 -0.23
C PRO A 188 -11.71 11.69 -0.55
N SER A 189 -10.46 12.06 -0.22
CA SER A 189 -9.94 13.41 -0.51
C SER A 189 -9.76 13.63 -2.01
N ILE A 190 -9.18 12.67 -2.74
CA ILE A 190 -9.02 12.74 -4.19
C ILE A 190 -10.36 13.03 -4.89
N LEU A 191 -11.40 12.25 -4.59
CA LEU A 191 -12.69 12.40 -5.26
C LEU A 191 -13.39 13.72 -4.87
N ARG A 192 -13.32 14.14 -3.61
CA ARG A 192 -13.89 15.42 -3.18
C ARG A 192 -13.19 16.61 -3.80
N GLU A 193 -11.86 16.59 -3.90
CA GLU A 193 -11.08 17.65 -4.52
C GLU A 193 -11.27 17.71 -6.05
N LEU A 194 -11.71 16.63 -6.67
CA LEU A 194 -12.16 16.60 -8.07
C LEU A 194 -13.61 17.09 -8.24
N GLY A 195 -14.32 17.39 -7.14
CA GLY A 195 -15.66 17.96 -7.16
C GLY A 195 -16.80 16.97 -6.85
N ALA A 196 -16.53 15.68 -6.62
CA ALA A 196 -17.57 14.69 -6.36
C ALA A 196 -18.23 14.84 -4.98
N GLU A 197 -19.53 14.54 -4.91
CA GLU A 197 -20.23 14.26 -3.64
C GLU A 197 -19.89 12.82 -3.22
N VAL A 198 -19.06 12.64 -2.18
CA VAL A 198 -18.54 11.35 -1.76
C VAL A 198 -19.18 10.82 -0.50
N ILE A 199 -19.88 9.70 -0.62
CA ILE A 199 -20.43 8.91 0.48
C ILE A 199 -19.41 7.84 0.82
N SER A 200 -18.63 8.07 1.88
CA SER A 200 -17.52 7.18 2.25
C SER A 200 -17.97 6.15 3.29
N ILE A 201 -17.70 4.88 3.02
CA ILE A 201 -17.83 3.75 3.95
C ILE A 201 -16.47 3.08 4.12
N GLY A 202 -16.29 2.23 5.14
CA GLY A 202 -15.00 1.58 5.39
C GLY A 202 -13.85 2.58 5.64
N THR A 203 -14.10 3.69 6.35
CA THR A 203 -13.12 4.77 6.60
C THR A 203 -12.79 5.00 8.06
N LYS A 204 -13.14 4.06 8.93
CA LYS A 204 -12.89 4.12 10.38
C LYS A 204 -12.06 2.90 10.84
N PRO A 205 -10.79 2.82 10.44
CA PRO A 205 -9.95 1.70 10.82
C PRO A 205 -9.71 1.68 12.34
N ASP A 206 -9.84 0.50 12.94
CA ASP A 206 -9.52 0.24 14.36
C ASP A 206 -8.31 -0.69 14.54
N GLY A 207 -7.70 -1.12 13.43
CA GLY A 207 -6.59 -2.06 13.40
C GLY A 207 -6.98 -3.53 13.21
N TYR A 208 -8.25 -3.85 13.39
CA TYR A 208 -8.80 -5.21 13.33
C TYR A 208 -9.87 -5.40 12.25
N ASN A 209 -10.46 -4.31 11.79
CA ASN A 209 -11.62 -4.32 10.88
C ASN A 209 -11.26 -4.15 9.39
N ILE A 210 -9.99 -4.19 9.02
CA ILE A 210 -9.57 -4.13 7.60
C ILE A 210 -10.14 -5.30 6.80
N ASN A 211 -10.78 -5.03 5.65
CA ASN A 211 -11.45 -6.02 4.78
C ASN A 211 -12.55 -6.85 5.47
N HIS A 212 -12.97 -6.47 6.67
CA HIS A 212 -13.99 -7.24 7.38
C HIS A 212 -15.38 -6.87 6.87
N GLU A 213 -15.99 -7.77 6.09
CA GLU A 213 -17.28 -7.57 5.44
C GLU A 213 -17.40 -6.24 4.68
N CYS A 214 -16.33 -5.81 4.01
CA CYS A 214 -16.27 -4.58 3.24
C CYS A 214 -15.19 -4.64 2.17
N GLY A 215 -15.14 -3.64 1.29
CA GLY A 215 -14.16 -3.51 0.23
C GLY A 215 -14.42 -4.42 -0.97
N SER A 216 -13.41 -4.56 -1.83
CA SER A 216 -13.51 -5.22 -3.14
C SER A 216 -13.86 -6.72 -3.08
N THR A 217 -13.65 -7.38 -1.94
CA THR A 217 -14.03 -8.78 -1.73
C THR A 217 -15.45 -8.96 -1.17
N HIS A 218 -16.08 -7.88 -0.72
CA HIS A 218 -17.45 -7.83 -0.19
C HIS A 218 -18.16 -6.57 -0.68
N PRO A 219 -18.43 -6.47 -2.00
CA PRO A 219 -18.98 -5.25 -2.62
C PRO A 219 -20.47 -5.04 -2.34
N GLU A 220 -21.15 -5.98 -1.66
CA GLU A 220 -22.59 -5.97 -1.41
C GLU A 220 -23.03 -4.70 -0.67
N LYS A 221 -22.23 -4.23 0.30
CA LYS A 221 -22.52 -2.97 1.01
C LYS A 221 -22.48 -1.75 0.08
N VAL A 222 -21.56 -1.73 -0.88
CA VAL A 222 -21.48 -0.64 -1.85
C VAL A 222 -22.67 -0.70 -2.80
N GLN A 223 -23.10 -1.90 -3.25
CA GLN A 223 -24.29 -2.08 -4.08
C GLN A 223 -25.55 -1.52 -3.39
N GLU A 224 -25.76 -1.89 -2.12
CA GLU A 224 -26.89 -1.40 -1.32
C GLU A 224 -26.85 0.12 -1.15
N GLU A 225 -25.70 0.69 -0.80
CA GLU A 225 -25.57 2.15 -0.61
C GLU A 225 -25.70 2.91 -1.93
N VAL A 226 -25.21 2.42 -3.07
CA VAL A 226 -25.39 3.04 -4.39
C VAL A 226 -26.88 3.21 -4.70
N ILE A 227 -27.67 2.17 -4.51
CA ILE A 227 -29.12 2.20 -4.75
C ILE A 227 -29.82 3.14 -3.76
N LYS A 228 -29.54 3.00 -2.47
CA LYS A 228 -30.13 3.76 -1.38
C LYS A 228 -29.85 5.26 -1.50
N GLN A 229 -28.63 5.63 -1.83
CA GLN A 229 -28.18 7.02 -1.97
C GLN A 229 -28.43 7.59 -3.37
N ARG A 230 -28.95 6.77 -4.31
CA ARG A 230 -29.10 7.13 -5.72
C ARG A 230 -27.78 7.66 -6.31
N ALA A 231 -26.68 7.00 -5.98
CA ALA A 231 -25.38 7.38 -6.48
C ALA A 231 -25.23 7.03 -7.96
N ASP A 232 -24.34 7.75 -8.65
CA ASP A 232 -24.08 7.51 -10.07
C ASP A 232 -23.27 6.24 -10.26
N PHE A 233 -22.35 5.96 -9.31
CA PHE A 233 -21.59 4.72 -9.24
C PHE A 233 -20.98 4.48 -7.85
N GLY A 234 -20.49 3.27 -7.64
CA GLY A 234 -19.76 2.87 -6.44
C GLY A 234 -18.36 2.40 -6.77
N ILE A 235 -17.47 2.57 -5.80
CA ILE A 235 -16.07 2.11 -5.85
C ILE A 235 -15.82 1.29 -4.59
N ALA A 236 -15.37 0.05 -4.72
CA ALA A 236 -14.89 -0.78 -3.62
C ALA A 236 -13.41 -1.08 -3.80
N LEU A 237 -12.58 -0.65 -2.83
CA LEU A 237 -11.14 -0.88 -2.80
C LEU A 237 -10.82 -2.04 -1.85
N ASP A 238 -9.64 -2.64 -1.96
CA ASP A 238 -9.15 -3.56 -0.94
C ASP A 238 -8.24 -2.87 0.09
N GLY A 239 -7.77 -3.62 1.07
CA GLY A 239 -7.07 -3.08 2.24
C GLY A 239 -5.80 -2.28 1.94
N ASP A 240 -5.09 -2.54 0.85
CA ASP A 240 -3.92 -1.77 0.43
C ASP A 240 -4.11 -1.00 -0.88
N GLY A 241 -5.34 -1.01 -1.43
CA GLY A 241 -5.74 -0.18 -2.56
C GLY A 241 -5.06 -0.52 -3.87
N ASP A 242 -4.66 -1.79 -4.07
CA ASP A 242 -4.14 -2.28 -5.35
C ASP A 242 -5.20 -2.99 -6.20
N ARG A 243 -6.44 -3.14 -5.66
CA ARG A 243 -7.60 -3.71 -6.34
C ARG A 243 -8.80 -2.79 -6.26
N VAL A 244 -9.63 -2.83 -7.30
CA VAL A 244 -10.87 -2.06 -7.39
C VAL A 244 -11.97 -2.90 -8.00
N VAL A 245 -13.18 -2.74 -7.48
CA VAL A 245 -14.44 -3.19 -8.08
C VAL A 245 -15.33 -1.97 -8.24
N LEU A 246 -15.95 -1.82 -9.40
CA LEU A 246 -16.90 -0.74 -9.65
C LEU A 246 -18.34 -1.27 -9.60
N ILE A 247 -19.26 -0.40 -9.22
CA ILE A 247 -20.68 -0.69 -9.15
C ILE A 247 -21.43 0.39 -9.93
N ASP A 248 -22.26 0.00 -10.88
CA ASP A 248 -23.07 0.94 -11.67
C ASP A 248 -24.24 1.49 -10.83
N ARG A 249 -24.95 2.51 -11.36
CA ARG A 249 -26.12 3.13 -10.71
C ARG A 249 -27.29 2.18 -10.43
N LYS A 250 -27.30 0.99 -11.03
CA LYS A 250 -28.33 -0.05 -10.84
C LYS A 250 -27.92 -1.09 -9.80
N GLY A 251 -26.69 -0.96 -9.25
CA GLY A 251 -26.13 -1.91 -8.31
C GLY A 251 -25.43 -3.11 -8.98
N ASN A 252 -25.22 -3.11 -10.30
CA ASN A 252 -24.49 -4.18 -10.97
C ASN A 252 -22.98 -4.02 -10.71
N ILE A 253 -22.31 -5.12 -10.41
CA ILE A 253 -20.85 -5.17 -10.26
C ILE A 253 -20.23 -5.14 -11.66
N LEU A 254 -19.21 -4.29 -11.83
CA LEU A 254 -18.31 -4.27 -12.98
C LEU A 254 -16.95 -4.82 -12.50
N ASP A 255 -16.57 -5.94 -13.05
CA ASP A 255 -15.31 -6.59 -12.69
C ASP A 255 -14.09 -6.02 -13.46
N GLY A 256 -12.93 -6.65 -13.27
CA GLY A 256 -11.70 -6.22 -13.93
C GLY A 256 -11.76 -6.26 -15.45
N ASP A 257 -12.46 -7.23 -16.02
CA ASP A 257 -12.62 -7.37 -17.47
C ASP A 257 -13.53 -6.27 -18.03
N ASP A 258 -14.61 -5.93 -17.33
CA ASP A 258 -15.49 -4.81 -17.66
C ASP A 258 -14.72 -3.47 -17.64
N ILE A 259 -13.91 -3.26 -16.57
CA ILE A 259 -13.10 -2.04 -16.42
C ILE A 259 -12.07 -1.94 -17.57
N MET A 260 -11.38 -3.04 -17.88
CA MET A 260 -10.41 -3.06 -18.98
C MET A 260 -11.09 -2.79 -20.34
N TYR A 261 -12.27 -3.34 -20.56
CA TYR A 261 -13.06 -3.06 -21.75
C TYR A 261 -13.41 -1.57 -21.88
N ILE A 262 -13.90 -0.96 -20.77
CA ILE A 262 -14.22 0.47 -20.74
C ILE A 262 -12.99 1.33 -21.05
N LEU A 263 -11.84 1.02 -20.42
CA LEU A 263 -10.59 1.76 -20.63
C LEU A 263 -10.09 1.63 -22.07
N ALA A 264 -10.15 0.43 -22.65
CA ALA A 264 -9.74 0.20 -24.03
C ALA A 264 -10.66 0.93 -25.05
N TYR A 265 -11.97 0.99 -24.75
CA TYR A 265 -12.94 1.69 -25.60
C TYR A 265 -12.80 3.22 -25.50
N ALA A 266 -12.50 3.73 -24.31
CA ALA A 266 -12.34 5.17 -24.09
C ALA A 266 -11.00 5.73 -24.62
N ASN A 267 -10.00 4.86 -24.84
CA ASN A 267 -8.67 5.23 -25.36
C ASN A 267 -8.36 4.37 -26.60
N PRO A 268 -9.01 4.61 -27.75
CA PRO A 268 -8.82 3.84 -28.98
C PRO A 268 -7.43 4.04 -29.61
#